data_88bd221e91d5363c179b46d65dc035bb
#
_entry.id   88bd221e91d5363c179b46d65dc035bb
#
_cell.length_a   1.000
_cell.length_b   1.000
_cell.length_c   1.000
_cell.angle_alpha   90.00
_cell.angle_beta   90.00
_cell.angle_gamma   90.00
#
_symmetry.space_group_name_H-M   'P 1'
#
loop_
_entity.id
_entity.type
_entity.pdbx_description
1 polymer ?
#
loop_
_entity_poly.entity_id
_entity_poly.type
_entity_poly.pdbx_seq_one_letter_code
_entity_poly.pdbx_strand_id
1 'polypeptide(L)'
;MELADNLLSTALLHSLRGARSQNQIDFLVPIPSRKSVARKRGRQFISVLSKRIGESENLPTEEILTHTRKVRDQSNLDAKDRAANLDKALISLRFLSGKAVLIDDLVTTGATLHEAARALRSKGITVAAAVTACVAEPLR
;
A
#
# COMPACT_ATOMS: atom_id res chain seq x y z
N MET A 1 -10.29 -19.71 -2.36
CA MET A 1 -10.34 -18.30 -1.98
C MET A 1 -9.99 -18.07 -0.52
N GLU A 2 -10.71 -18.73 0.39
CA GLU A 2 -10.45 -18.56 1.82
C GLU A 2 -9.03 -18.96 2.23
N LEU A 3 -8.50 -20.04 1.64
CA LEU A 3 -7.14 -20.49 1.96
C LEU A 3 -6.09 -19.44 1.51
N ALA A 4 -6.24 -18.90 0.30
CA ALA A 4 -5.32 -17.89 -0.21
C ALA A 4 -5.42 -16.61 0.63
N ASP A 5 -6.63 -16.20 1.02
CA ASP A 5 -6.84 -15.03 1.87
C ASP A 5 -6.19 -15.22 3.23
N ASN A 6 -6.31 -16.41 3.81
CA ASN A 6 -5.70 -16.72 5.09
C ASN A 6 -4.18 -16.72 5.02
N LEU A 7 -3.60 -17.24 3.92
CA LEU A 7 -2.17 -17.21 3.72
C LEU A 7 -1.64 -15.79 3.58
N LEU A 8 -2.34 -14.95 2.81
CA LEU A 8 -1.96 -13.55 2.65
C LEU A 8 -2.10 -12.78 3.96
N SER A 9 -3.19 -12.98 4.69
CA SER A 9 -3.39 -12.36 6.00
C SER A 9 -2.26 -12.75 6.96
N THR A 10 -1.90 -14.03 6.99
CA THR A 10 -0.84 -14.53 7.85
C THR A 10 0.50 -13.91 7.49
N ALA A 11 0.82 -13.84 6.19
CA ALA A 11 2.07 -13.24 5.72
C ALA A 11 2.14 -11.76 6.07
N LEU A 12 1.06 -11.01 5.81
CA LEU A 12 1.00 -9.59 6.13
C LEU A 12 1.09 -9.34 7.63
N LEU A 13 0.40 -10.14 8.43
CA LEU A 13 0.42 -10.01 9.88
C LEU A 13 1.83 -10.29 10.44
N HIS A 14 2.49 -11.31 9.92
CA HIS A 14 3.86 -11.63 10.32
C HIS A 14 4.80 -10.46 10.00
N SER A 15 4.72 -9.91 8.81
CA SER A 15 5.53 -8.76 8.40
C SER A 15 5.21 -7.52 9.23
N LEU A 16 3.94 -7.29 9.53
CA LEU A 16 3.53 -6.17 10.38
C LEU A 16 4.11 -6.28 11.78
N ARG A 17 4.07 -7.46 12.38
CA ARG A 17 4.66 -7.70 13.70
C ARG A 17 6.16 -7.46 13.71
N GLY A 18 6.84 -7.86 12.63
CA GLY A 18 8.24 -7.56 12.45
C GLY A 18 8.53 -6.06 12.41
N ALA A 19 7.72 -5.33 11.66
CA ALA A 19 7.84 -3.87 11.58
C ALA A 19 7.58 -3.21 12.94
N ARG A 20 6.59 -3.69 13.68
CA ARG A 20 6.24 -3.14 15.01
C ARG A 20 7.32 -3.40 16.06
N SER A 21 8.08 -4.46 15.90
CA SER A 21 9.17 -4.76 16.85
C SER A 21 10.29 -3.71 16.78
N GLN A 22 10.39 -2.99 15.67
CA GLN A 22 11.44 -2.00 15.43
C GLN A 22 10.94 -0.57 15.36
N ASN A 23 9.63 -0.38 15.21
CA ASN A 23 9.04 0.94 15.01
C ASN A 23 7.75 1.09 15.79
N GLN A 24 7.52 2.28 16.31
CA GLN A 24 6.19 2.64 16.78
C GLN A 24 5.29 2.84 15.56
N ILE A 25 4.11 2.23 15.58
CA ILE A 25 3.15 2.31 14.49
C ILE A 25 1.81 2.73 15.07
N ASP A 26 1.20 3.74 14.45
CA ASP A 26 -0.05 4.30 14.94
C ASP A 26 -1.26 3.87 14.10
N PHE A 27 -1.07 3.65 12.80
CA PHE A 27 -2.16 3.22 11.92
C PHE A 27 -1.63 2.58 10.63
N LEU A 28 -2.53 1.88 9.93
CA LEU A 28 -2.24 1.23 8.67
C LEU A 28 -2.86 2.03 7.53
N VAL A 29 -2.19 2.07 6.38
CA VAL A 29 -2.69 2.74 5.18
C VAL A 29 -2.61 1.77 4.00
N PRO A 30 -3.75 1.25 3.52
CA PRO A 30 -3.74 0.42 2.33
C PRO A 30 -3.49 1.26 1.08
N ILE A 31 -2.74 0.70 0.14
CA ILE A 31 -2.48 1.37 -1.13
C ILE A 31 -3.63 1.11 -2.08
N PRO A 32 -4.21 2.16 -2.69
CA PRO A 32 -5.31 1.99 -3.63
C PRO A 32 -4.82 1.38 -4.95
N SER A 33 -5.63 0.52 -5.52
CA SER A 33 -5.36 -0.07 -6.83
C SER A 33 -5.94 0.80 -7.94
N ARG A 34 -5.45 0.59 -9.15
CA ARG A 34 -5.98 1.27 -10.33
C ARG A 34 -7.39 0.79 -10.66
N LYS A 35 -8.11 1.65 -11.39
CA LYS A 35 -9.48 1.39 -11.80
C LYS A 35 -9.54 0.47 -13.01
N SER A 36 -9.54 -0.83 -12.80
CA SER A 36 -10.08 -1.80 -13.73
C SER A 36 -10.96 -2.74 -12.93
N VAL A 37 -11.80 -3.53 -13.59
CA VAL A 37 -12.71 -4.44 -12.88
C VAL A 37 -11.92 -5.40 -11.99
N ALA A 38 -10.84 -5.96 -12.51
CA ALA A 38 -9.97 -6.85 -11.72
C ALA A 38 -9.28 -6.10 -10.58
N ARG A 39 -8.94 -4.85 -10.79
CA ARG A 39 -8.24 -4.03 -9.79
C ARG A 39 -9.17 -3.49 -8.72
N LYS A 40 -10.45 -3.30 -9.04
CA LYS A 40 -11.43 -2.97 -8.01
C LYS A 40 -11.51 -4.08 -6.97
N ARG A 41 -11.46 -5.34 -7.41
CA ARG A 41 -11.41 -6.48 -6.50
C ARG A 41 -10.14 -6.46 -5.66
N GLY A 42 -8.99 -6.19 -6.28
CA GLY A 42 -7.71 -6.11 -5.58
C GLY A 42 -7.70 -5.01 -4.55
N ARG A 43 -8.25 -3.83 -4.88
CA ARG A 43 -8.35 -2.72 -3.94
C ARG A 43 -9.23 -3.08 -2.75
N GLN A 44 -10.41 -3.66 -2.99
CA GLN A 44 -11.30 -4.10 -1.94
C GLN A 44 -10.63 -5.17 -1.07
N PHE A 45 -9.91 -6.06 -1.71
CA PHE A 45 -9.21 -7.15 -1.04
C PHE A 45 -8.14 -6.63 -0.07
N ILE A 46 -7.28 -5.72 -0.52
CA ILE A 46 -6.23 -5.14 0.31
C ILE A 46 -6.83 -4.30 1.44
N SER A 47 -7.87 -3.54 1.17
CA SER A 47 -8.58 -2.79 2.20
C SER A 47 -9.16 -3.71 3.26
N VAL A 48 -9.82 -4.79 2.87
CA VAL A 48 -10.40 -5.76 3.79
C VAL A 48 -9.31 -6.45 4.61
N LEU A 49 -8.22 -6.87 3.96
CA LEU A 49 -7.11 -7.50 4.66
C LEU A 49 -6.46 -6.54 5.67
N SER A 50 -6.27 -5.29 5.27
CA SER A 50 -5.69 -4.28 6.16
C SER A 50 -6.53 -4.09 7.41
N LYS A 51 -7.85 -4.01 7.25
CA LYS A 51 -8.77 -3.89 8.39
C LYS A 51 -8.70 -5.12 9.29
N ARG A 52 -8.64 -6.30 8.69
CA ARG A 52 -8.57 -7.56 9.45
C ARG A 52 -7.30 -7.64 10.29
N ILE A 53 -6.13 -7.37 9.69
CA ILE A 53 -4.88 -7.41 10.44
C ILE A 53 -4.77 -6.26 11.44
N GLY A 54 -5.35 -5.11 11.10
CA GLY A 54 -5.41 -3.97 12.02
C GLY A 54 -6.21 -4.31 13.27
N GLU A 55 -7.36 -4.94 13.10
CA GLU A 55 -8.18 -5.39 14.23
C GLU A 55 -7.43 -6.37 15.12
N SER A 56 -6.70 -7.32 14.52
CA SER A 56 -5.87 -8.27 15.27
C SER A 56 -4.81 -7.59 16.11
N GLU A 57 -4.28 -6.45 15.67
CA GLU A 57 -3.19 -5.75 16.33
C GLU A 57 -3.63 -4.47 17.03
N ASN A 58 -4.92 -4.21 17.12
CA ASN A 58 -5.50 -2.99 17.70
C ASN A 58 -4.96 -1.72 17.03
N LEU A 59 -4.83 -1.76 15.71
CA LEU A 59 -4.40 -0.60 14.91
C LEU A 59 -5.53 -0.18 13.98
N PRO A 60 -5.85 1.13 13.93
CA PRO A 60 -6.83 1.60 12.97
C PRO A 60 -6.28 1.53 11.55
N THR A 61 -7.17 1.35 10.58
CA THR A 61 -6.86 1.38 9.16
C THR A 61 -7.44 2.66 8.58
N GLU A 62 -6.58 3.47 7.99
CA GLU A 62 -6.97 4.76 7.42
C GLU A 62 -6.87 4.71 5.89
N GLU A 63 -8.01 4.69 5.22
CA GLU A 63 -8.06 4.67 3.76
C GLU A 63 -8.02 6.09 3.22
N ILE A 64 -6.85 6.70 3.29
CA ILE A 64 -6.67 8.13 2.98
C ILE A 64 -5.92 8.41 1.70
N LEU A 65 -5.37 7.39 1.05
CA LEU A 65 -4.71 7.57 -0.25
C LEU A 65 -5.70 7.42 -1.39
N THR A 66 -5.60 8.31 -2.36
CA THR A 66 -6.39 8.22 -3.58
C THR A 66 -5.56 8.69 -4.77
N HIS A 67 -6.01 8.32 -5.96
CA HIS A 67 -5.37 8.77 -7.20
C HIS A 67 -5.82 10.19 -7.52
N THR A 68 -4.86 11.03 -7.93
CA THR A 68 -5.13 12.43 -8.30
C THR A 68 -5.74 12.53 -9.69
N ARG A 69 -5.46 11.54 -10.53
CA ARG A 69 -5.91 11.50 -11.92
C ARG A 69 -5.99 10.06 -12.37
N LYS A 70 -6.61 9.85 -13.51
CA LYS A 70 -6.61 8.52 -14.13
C LYS A 70 -5.19 8.16 -14.55
N VAL A 71 -4.61 7.18 -13.91
CA VAL A 71 -3.26 6.70 -14.23
C VAL A 71 -3.35 5.85 -15.49
N ARG A 72 -2.50 6.13 -16.48
CA ARG A 72 -2.48 5.40 -17.75
C ARG A 72 -1.98 3.98 -17.53
N ASP A 73 -2.41 3.06 -18.40
CA ASP A 73 -1.96 1.68 -18.34
C ASP A 73 -0.45 1.62 -18.57
N GLN A 74 0.28 1.12 -17.58
CA GLN A 74 1.73 1.06 -17.61
C GLN A 74 2.27 0.03 -18.60
N SER A 75 1.44 -0.92 -19.05
CA SER A 75 1.89 -1.91 -20.01
C SER A 75 2.29 -1.31 -21.37
N ASN A 76 1.76 -0.14 -21.68
CA ASN A 76 2.02 0.56 -22.95
C ASN A 76 3.04 1.70 -22.81
N LEU A 77 3.72 1.79 -21.66
CA LEU A 77 4.65 2.87 -21.40
C LEU A 77 6.07 2.33 -21.25
N ASP A 78 7.05 3.07 -21.72
CA ASP A 78 8.45 2.78 -21.42
C ASP A 78 8.79 3.18 -19.97
N ALA A 79 10.01 2.93 -19.53
CA ALA A 79 10.40 3.17 -18.14
C ALA A 79 10.31 4.65 -17.76
N LYS A 80 10.65 5.56 -18.67
CA LYS A 80 10.58 7.00 -18.44
C LYS A 80 9.13 7.46 -18.29
N ASP A 81 8.27 6.99 -19.20
CA ASP A 81 6.86 7.35 -19.19
C ASP A 81 6.15 6.76 -17.96
N ARG A 82 6.56 5.56 -17.51
CA ARG A 82 6.04 4.97 -16.28
C ARG A 82 6.39 5.82 -15.06
N ALA A 83 7.62 6.30 -14.96
CA ALA A 83 8.04 7.17 -13.87
C ALA A 83 7.23 8.47 -13.87
N ALA A 84 7.09 9.11 -15.05
CA ALA A 84 6.29 10.33 -15.18
C ALA A 84 4.81 10.09 -14.86
N ASN A 85 4.27 8.93 -15.25
CA ASN A 85 2.89 8.57 -14.99
C ASN A 85 2.59 8.40 -13.48
N LEU A 86 3.59 8.01 -12.69
CA LEU A 86 3.46 7.85 -11.25
C LEU A 86 3.76 9.11 -10.46
N ASP A 87 4.43 10.11 -11.08
CA ASP A 87 4.78 11.34 -10.39
C ASP A 87 3.52 12.08 -9.95
N LYS A 88 3.42 12.34 -8.64
CA LYS A 88 2.27 13.01 -8.03
C LYS A 88 0.94 12.32 -8.35
N ALA A 89 0.97 11.01 -8.60
CA ALA A 89 -0.23 10.25 -8.96
C ALA A 89 -1.15 10.00 -7.76
N LEU A 90 -0.61 10.05 -6.55
CA LEU A 90 -1.36 9.81 -5.32
C LEU A 90 -1.39 11.05 -4.45
N ILE A 91 -2.50 11.22 -3.73
CA ILE A 91 -2.60 12.23 -2.68
C ILE A 91 -3.15 11.60 -1.42
N SER A 92 -2.78 12.17 -0.28
CA SER A 92 -3.43 11.87 0.98
C SER A 92 -4.60 12.84 1.19
N LEU A 93 -5.76 12.28 1.50
CA LEU A 93 -6.99 13.04 1.68
C LEU A 93 -7.03 13.78 3.03
N ARG A 94 -6.18 13.40 3.98
CA ARG A 94 -6.23 13.95 5.34
C ARG A 94 -4.84 14.27 5.84
N PHE A 95 -4.77 15.30 6.68
CA PHE A 95 -3.61 15.53 7.54
C PHE A 95 -3.79 14.69 8.81
N LEU A 96 -2.81 13.89 9.13
CA LEU A 96 -2.80 13.09 10.35
C LEU A 96 -1.43 13.13 10.98
N SER A 97 -1.40 13.17 12.32
CA SER A 97 -0.15 12.98 13.05
C SER A 97 0.04 11.50 13.33
N GLY A 98 1.25 11.03 13.19
CA GLY A 98 1.58 9.67 13.59
C GLY A 98 2.40 8.93 12.55
N LYS A 99 2.68 7.68 12.87
CA LYS A 99 3.51 6.79 12.06
C LYS A 99 2.65 5.74 11.39
N ALA A 100 2.68 5.74 10.07
CA ALA A 100 1.89 4.85 9.24
C ALA A 100 2.72 3.68 8.73
N VAL A 101 2.05 2.55 8.52
CA VAL A 101 2.59 1.45 7.73
C VAL A 101 1.73 1.34 6.48
N LEU A 102 2.40 1.33 5.33
CA LEU A 102 1.75 1.09 4.04
C LEU A 102 1.51 -0.41 3.87
N ILE A 103 0.34 -0.76 3.36
CA ILE A 103 -0.02 -2.16 3.09
C ILE A 103 -0.29 -2.33 1.61
N ASP A 104 0.38 -3.29 0.99
CA ASP A 104 0.16 -3.67 -0.41
C ASP A 104 0.31 -5.19 -0.55
N ASP A 105 -0.17 -5.75 -1.65
CA ASP A 105 -0.07 -7.19 -1.88
C ASP A 105 1.23 -7.57 -2.58
N LEU A 106 1.69 -6.76 -3.50
CA LEU A 106 2.82 -7.08 -4.35
C LEU A 106 3.70 -5.86 -4.60
N VAL A 107 5.00 -6.02 -4.44
CA VAL A 107 5.99 -5.02 -4.83
C VAL A 107 6.80 -5.54 -5.99
N THR A 108 6.91 -4.77 -7.06
CA THR A 108 7.78 -5.06 -8.20
C THR A 108 9.01 -4.16 -8.21
N THR A 109 8.81 -2.84 -8.30
CA THR A 109 9.91 -1.87 -8.35
C THR A 109 9.97 -0.96 -7.13
N GLY A 110 8.91 -0.93 -6.33
CA GLY A 110 8.78 -0.01 -5.22
C GLY A 110 8.31 1.39 -5.61
N ALA A 111 8.09 1.66 -6.89
CA ALA A 111 7.71 3.00 -7.34
C ALA A 111 6.37 3.45 -6.73
N THR A 112 5.40 2.55 -6.65
CA THR A 112 4.09 2.85 -6.04
C THR A 112 4.24 3.13 -4.54
N LEU A 113 5.07 2.36 -3.85
CA LEU A 113 5.33 2.58 -2.42
C LEU A 113 6.00 3.92 -2.18
N HIS A 114 6.96 4.30 -3.02
CA HIS A 114 7.63 5.60 -2.90
C HIS A 114 6.66 6.75 -3.11
N GLU A 115 5.79 6.63 -4.11
CA GLU A 115 4.78 7.66 -4.38
C GLU A 115 3.76 7.77 -3.24
N ALA A 116 3.31 6.63 -2.70
CA ALA A 116 2.42 6.62 -1.56
C ALA A 116 3.06 7.28 -0.34
N ALA A 117 4.32 6.97 -0.08
CA ALA A 117 5.06 7.58 1.03
C ALA A 117 5.19 9.10 0.84
N ARG A 118 5.51 9.53 -0.38
CA ARG A 118 5.58 10.95 -0.71
C ARG A 118 4.25 11.65 -0.39
N ALA A 119 3.14 11.06 -0.83
CA ALA A 119 1.81 11.63 -0.63
C ALA A 119 1.48 11.77 0.86
N LEU A 120 1.76 10.73 1.64
CA LEU A 120 1.51 10.78 3.09
C LEU A 120 2.39 11.81 3.79
N ARG A 121 3.67 11.85 3.44
CA ARG A 121 4.60 12.83 4.03
C ARG A 121 4.22 14.26 3.72
N SER A 122 3.62 14.52 2.55
CA SER A 122 3.14 15.85 2.20
C SER A 122 2.02 16.34 3.11
N LYS A 123 1.37 15.43 3.84
CA LYS A 123 0.31 15.73 4.79
C LYS A 123 0.73 15.52 6.25
N GLY A 124 2.02 15.53 6.50
CA GLY A 124 2.57 15.46 7.85
C GLY A 124 2.63 14.08 8.46
N ILE A 125 2.34 13.03 7.68
CA ILE A 125 2.36 11.65 8.16
C ILE A 125 3.76 11.08 8.00
N THR A 126 4.27 10.46 9.06
CA THR A 126 5.53 9.73 9.01
C THR A 126 5.26 8.31 8.52
N VAL A 127 6.02 7.86 7.53
CA VAL A 127 5.91 6.49 7.04
C VAL A 127 7.03 5.66 7.67
N ALA A 128 6.64 4.75 8.57
CA ALA A 128 7.61 3.94 9.31
C ALA A 128 8.08 2.74 8.50
N ALA A 129 7.18 2.14 7.72
CA ALA A 129 7.48 0.92 6.97
C ALA A 129 6.43 0.67 5.90
N ALA A 130 6.73 -0.24 5.00
CA ALA A 130 5.77 -0.81 4.07
C ALA A 130 5.76 -2.33 4.25
N VAL A 131 4.58 -2.91 4.28
CA VAL A 131 4.38 -4.34 4.48
C VAL A 131 3.68 -4.90 3.25
N THR A 132 4.25 -5.95 2.70
CA THR A 132 3.70 -6.60 1.51
C THR A 132 3.71 -8.11 1.70
N ALA A 133 2.76 -8.77 1.06
CA ALA A 133 2.67 -10.23 1.13
C ALA A 133 3.77 -10.90 0.31
N CYS A 134 4.18 -10.28 -0.79
CA CYS A 134 5.27 -10.81 -1.60
C CYS A 134 6.00 -9.70 -2.35
N VAL A 135 7.23 -10.01 -2.74
CA VAL A 135 8.05 -9.13 -3.57
C VAL A 135 8.36 -9.90 -4.85
N ALA A 136 8.04 -9.30 -5.99
CA ALA A 136 8.40 -9.87 -7.28
C ALA A 136 9.73 -9.28 -7.72
N GLU A 137 10.72 -10.14 -7.89
CA GLU A 137 12.02 -9.74 -8.39
C GLU A 137 12.18 -10.17 -9.83
N PRO A 138 12.78 -9.34 -10.70
CA PRO A 138 13.04 -9.76 -12.07
C PRO A 138 14.03 -10.93 -12.07
N LEU A 139 13.84 -11.84 -12.99
CA LEU A 139 14.80 -12.93 -13.20
C LEU A 139 16.11 -12.34 -13.70
N ARG A 140 17.18 -12.80 -13.10
CA ARG A 140 18.53 -12.38 -13.48
C ARG A 140 19.14 -13.32 -14.48
#